data_2fcf56db371332cee0da44d30eaf7a0e
#
_entry.id   2fcf56db371332cee0da44d30eaf7a0e
#
_cell.length_a   1.000
_cell.length_b   1.000
_cell.length_c   1.000
_cell.angle_alpha   90.00
_cell.angle_beta   90.00
_cell.angle_gamma   90.00
#
_symmetry.space_group_name_H-M   'P 1'
#
loop_
_entity.id
_entity.type
_entity.pdbx_description
1 polymer ?
#
loop_
_entity_poly.entity_id
_entity_poly.type
_entity_poly.pdbx_seq_one_letter_code
_entity_poly.pdbx_strand_id
1 'polypeptide(L)'
;MLIDKTNTILKKALLFLMIYIFTLIPNSFAEKNLEIKVGILLGFTGVVESLTPSMADSSELAFKELVNDKNKDNEISFKIIRADTACNNIKLAKAAAKKIINEGASAIIGAACPNVTINIAKEITIPEKILMISPADTSNELTKLKDNGLIFRTTPSKIRGSQILADITKDRGIKKIAISYSSNKIYKKFAEFYSDALDKDNIKTSIMLPHNKNT
;
A
#
# COMPACT_ATOMS: atom_id res chain seq x y z
N MET A 1 -38.30 70.31 10.16
CA MET A 1 -37.06 70.36 9.36
C MET A 1 -35.81 69.89 10.12
N LEU A 2 -35.74 69.98 11.48
CA LEU A 2 -34.57 69.40 12.22
C LEU A 2 -34.61 67.88 12.45
N ILE A 3 -35.79 67.29 12.61
CA ILE A 3 -35.99 65.88 12.92
C ILE A 3 -35.54 64.93 11.72
N ASP A 4 -35.64 65.43 10.51
CA ASP A 4 -35.33 64.66 9.30
C ASP A 4 -33.79 64.57 9.03
N LYS A 5 -33.05 65.63 9.41
CA LYS A 5 -31.60 65.67 9.32
C LYS A 5 -30.92 64.72 10.33
N THR A 6 -31.46 64.64 11.54
CA THR A 6 -30.90 63.70 12.58
C THR A 6 -31.13 62.24 12.21
N ASN A 7 -32.26 61.90 11.60
CA ASN A 7 -32.57 60.58 11.16
C ASN A 7 -31.64 60.10 9.99
N THR A 8 -31.30 61.06 9.11
CA THR A 8 -30.36 60.73 7.96
C THR A 8 -28.94 60.59 8.46
N ILE A 9 -28.48 61.34 9.42
CA ILE A 9 -27.13 61.21 10.01
C ILE A 9 -27.02 59.88 10.78
N LEU A 10 -28.05 59.53 11.57
CA LEU A 10 -28.08 58.26 12.30
C LEU A 10 -28.03 57.02 11.37
N LYS A 11 -28.80 57.06 10.26
CA LYS A 11 -28.76 55.99 9.24
C LYS A 11 -27.40 55.87 8.58
N LYS A 12 -26.73 56.97 8.26
CA LYS A 12 -25.37 56.96 7.70
C LYS A 12 -24.35 56.44 8.71
N ALA A 13 -24.43 56.84 9.98
CA ALA A 13 -23.55 56.32 11.03
C ALA A 13 -23.73 54.83 11.27
N LEU A 14 -24.97 54.33 11.24
CA LEU A 14 -25.26 52.88 11.33
C LEU A 14 -24.70 52.09 10.15
N LEU A 15 -24.80 52.64 8.92
CA LEU A 15 -24.25 52.02 7.71
C LEU A 15 -22.72 51.96 7.77
N PHE A 16 -22.05 53.02 8.20
CA PHE A 16 -20.61 53.02 8.40
C PHE A 16 -20.18 52.07 9.49
N LEU A 17 -20.92 51.93 10.58
CA LEU A 17 -20.65 50.99 11.65
C LEU A 17 -20.80 49.53 11.16
N MET A 18 -21.81 49.22 10.34
CA MET A 18 -22.00 47.93 9.71
C MET A 18 -20.84 47.59 8.77
N ILE A 19 -20.41 48.52 7.91
CA ILE A 19 -19.27 48.33 7.01
C ILE A 19 -17.98 48.09 7.81
N TYR A 20 -17.77 48.85 8.88
CA TYR A 20 -16.61 48.69 9.76
C TYR A 20 -16.59 47.35 10.48
N ILE A 21 -17.74 46.86 10.96
CA ILE A 21 -17.86 45.52 11.56
C ILE A 21 -17.57 44.41 10.53
N PHE A 22 -17.99 44.58 9.25
CA PHE A 22 -17.74 43.63 8.19
C PHE A 22 -16.26 43.55 7.78
N THR A 23 -15.50 44.66 7.94
CA THR A 23 -14.05 44.68 7.70
C THR A 23 -13.22 44.09 8.86
N LEU A 24 -13.84 43.97 10.05
CA LEU A 24 -13.20 43.36 11.23
C LEU A 24 -13.40 41.84 11.33
N ILE A 25 -14.19 41.23 10.43
CA ILE A 25 -14.29 39.78 10.39
C ILE A 25 -12.95 39.29 9.80
N PRO A 26 -12.06 38.68 10.60
CA PRO A 26 -10.86 38.10 10.04
C PRO A 26 -11.32 37.03 9.05
N ASN A 27 -10.86 37.12 7.80
CA ASN A 27 -10.96 35.99 6.87
C ASN A 27 -10.13 34.85 7.46
N SER A 28 -10.71 34.14 8.40
CA SER A 28 -10.15 32.86 8.88
C SER A 28 -10.34 31.86 7.75
N PHE A 29 -9.52 31.98 6.71
CA PHE A 29 -9.21 30.82 5.87
C PHE A 29 -8.56 29.82 6.82
N ALA A 30 -9.36 28.93 7.38
CA ALA A 30 -8.83 27.76 8.05
C ALA A 30 -8.02 27.03 6.99
N GLU A 31 -6.70 27.11 7.10
CA GLU A 31 -5.76 26.33 6.32
C GLU A 31 -6.18 24.88 6.50
N LYS A 32 -6.75 24.29 5.45
CA LYS A 32 -7.33 22.95 5.51
C LYS A 32 -6.19 21.95 5.42
N ASN A 33 -5.45 21.79 6.52
CA ASN A 33 -4.46 20.75 6.63
C ASN A 33 -5.13 19.38 6.52
N LEU A 34 -4.97 18.72 5.37
CA LEU A 34 -5.49 17.39 5.12
C LEU A 34 -4.54 16.35 5.75
N GLU A 35 -4.92 15.78 6.88
CA GLU A 35 -4.22 14.64 7.46
C GLU A 35 -4.70 13.34 6.78
N ILE A 36 -3.81 12.67 6.05
CA ILE A 36 -4.06 11.36 5.44
C ILE A 36 -3.45 10.28 6.34
N LYS A 37 -4.29 9.39 6.86
CA LYS A 37 -3.82 8.26 7.68
C LYS A 37 -3.56 7.05 6.80
N VAL A 38 -2.36 6.47 6.94
CA VAL A 38 -1.93 5.27 6.21
C VAL A 38 -1.54 4.18 7.20
N GLY A 39 -2.12 3.00 7.03
CA GLY A 39 -1.76 1.82 7.80
C GLY A 39 -0.54 1.12 7.21
N ILE A 40 0.48 0.78 8.03
CA ILE A 40 1.54 -0.15 7.68
C ILE A 40 1.26 -1.47 8.39
N LEU A 41 0.75 -2.45 7.64
CA LEU A 41 0.25 -3.73 8.14
C LEU A 41 1.19 -4.85 7.69
N LEU A 42 2.23 -5.13 8.46
CA LEU A 42 3.29 -6.07 8.13
C LEU A 42 3.49 -7.10 9.26
N GLY A 43 4.25 -8.16 9.01
CA GLY A 43 4.59 -9.16 10.02
C GLY A 43 5.82 -8.72 10.82
N PHE A 44 5.65 -7.83 11.78
CA PHE A 44 6.74 -7.37 12.64
C PHE A 44 7.21 -8.44 13.62
N THR A 45 6.42 -9.48 13.81
CA THR A 45 6.79 -10.70 14.52
C THR A 45 6.64 -11.92 13.61
N GLY A 46 7.33 -13.03 13.94
CA GLY A 46 7.24 -14.30 13.22
C GLY A 46 8.22 -14.43 12.06
N VAL A 47 7.84 -15.19 11.04
CA VAL A 47 8.77 -15.70 10.00
C VAL A 47 9.39 -14.64 9.09
N VAL A 48 8.91 -13.41 9.09
CA VAL A 48 9.41 -12.31 8.26
C VAL A 48 9.89 -11.12 9.08
N GLU A 49 9.99 -11.24 10.39
CA GLU A 49 10.36 -10.16 11.32
C GLU A 49 11.69 -9.48 11.00
N SER A 50 12.63 -10.20 10.38
CA SER A 50 13.93 -9.65 9.97
C SER A 50 13.84 -8.74 8.72
N LEU A 51 12.75 -8.79 7.96
CA LEU A 51 12.59 -8.07 6.69
C LEU A 51 11.63 -6.87 6.80
N THR A 52 10.57 -7.02 7.57
CA THR A 52 9.45 -6.09 7.58
C THR A 52 9.72 -4.75 8.24
N PRO A 53 10.61 -4.60 9.23
CA PRO A 53 10.97 -3.28 9.75
C PRO A 53 11.54 -2.37 8.66
N SER A 54 12.48 -2.86 7.85
CA SER A 54 13.07 -2.08 6.74
C SER A 54 12.04 -1.71 5.67
N MET A 55 11.06 -2.58 5.41
CA MET A 55 9.94 -2.25 4.51
C MET A 55 9.07 -1.12 5.05
N ALA A 56 8.80 -1.14 6.35
CA ALA A 56 8.03 -0.09 7.01
C ALA A 56 8.79 1.25 7.00
N ASP A 57 10.06 1.22 7.38
CA ASP A 57 10.92 2.41 7.42
C ASP A 57 11.08 3.05 6.02
N SER A 58 11.23 2.22 4.98
CA SER A 58 11.29 2.69 3.59
C SER A 58 9.97 3.34 3.15
N SER A 59 8.83 2.79 3.58
CA SER A 59 7.52 3.36 3.29
C SER A 59 7.33 4.71 3.99
N GLU A 60 7.74 4.82 5.24
CA GLU A 60 7.68 6.08 6.00
C GLU A 60 8.60 7.15 5.42
N LEU A 61 9.81 6.74 4.96
CA LEU A 61 10.74 7.65 4.28
C LEU A 61 10.10 8.23 3.02
N ALA A 62 9.46 7.40 2.19
CA ALA A 62 8.78 7.85 0.98
C ALA A 62 7.69 8.90 1.27
N PHE A 63 6.90 8.72 2.35
CA PHE A 63 5.92 9.74 2.77
C PHE A 63 6.56 11.03 3.24
N LYS A 64 7.68 10.95 3.98
CA LYS A 64 8.44 12.14 4.41
C LYS A 64 9.01 12.91 3.22
N GLU A 65 9.58 12.22 2.24
CA GLU A 65 10.09 12.83 1.02
C GLU A 65 8.97 13.48 0.20
N LEU A 66 7.83 12.81 0.06
CA LEU A 66 6.68 13.35 -0.66
C LEU A 66 6.16 14.66 -0.05
N VAL A 67 6.12 14.74 1.28
CA VAL A 67 5.73 15.96 2.00
C VAL A 67 6.75 17.08 1.77
N ASN A 68 8.04 16.78 1.87
CA ASN A 68 9.10 17.76 1.70
C ASN A 68 9.15 18.34 0.27
N ASP A 69 8.94 17.49 -0.75
CA ASP A 69 9.07 17.89 -2.16
C ASP A 69 7.85 18.67 -2.68
N LYS A 70 6.65 18.27 -2.27
CA LYS A 70 5.39 18.74 -2.88
C LYS A 70 4.58 19.67 -1.98
N ASN A 71 4.86 19.70 -0.70
CA ASN A 71 4.03 20.43 0.25
C ASN A 71 4.63 21.78 0.64
N LYS A 72 4.86 22.64 -0.36
CA LYS A 72 5.36 24.02 -0.10
C LYS A 72 4.45 24.83 0.81
N ASP A 73 3.16 24.49 0.84
CA ASP A 73 2.12 25.23 1.58
C ASP A 73 1.57 24.43 2.79
N ASN A 74 2.23 23.33 3.20
CA ASN A 74 1.83 22.46 4.33
C ASN A 74 0.35 21.98 4.30
N GLU A 75 -0.24 21.84 3.12
CA GLU A 75 -1.66 21.47 2.97
C GLU A 75 -1.95 19.99 3.26
N ILE A 76 -0.93 19.10 3.13
CA ILE A 76 -1.09 17.66 3.31
C ILE A 76 -0.08 17.15 4.34
N SER A 77 -0.55 16.38 5.28
CA SER A 77 0.29 15.61 6.23
C SER A 77 -0.09 14.13 6.21
N PHE A 78 0.87 13.26 6.52
CA PHE A 78 0.62 11.83 6.65
C PHE A 78 0.81 11.38 8.09
N LYS A 79 -0.17 10.63 8.58
CA LYS A 79 -0.09 9.93 9.86
C LYS A 79 0.03 8.43 9.61
N ILE A 80 1.14 7.85 10.03
CA ILE A 80 1.40 6.42 9.87
C ILE A 80 0.95 5.66 11.11
N ILE A 81 0.26 4.53 10.89
CA ILE A 81 -0.21 3.62 11.93
C ILE A 81 0.36 2.24 11.62
N ARG A 82 1.31 1.76 12.43
CA ARG A 82 1.87 0.42 12.28
C ARG A 82 1.02 -0.62 13.03
N ALA A 83 0.83 -1.80 12.40
CA ALA A 83 0.17 -2.94 13.03
C ALA A 83 0.82 -4.26 12.59
N ASP A 84 0.90 -5.21 13.52
CA ASP A 84 1.52 -6.51 13.29
C ASP A 84 0.52 -7.55 12.81
N THR A 85 0.88 -8.30 11.78
CA THR A 85 0.11 -9.43 11.24
C THR A 85 0.59 -10.78 11.73
N ALA A 86 1.77 -10.85 12.35
CA ALA A 86 2.47 -12.09 12.70
C ALA A 86 2.60 -13.10 11.53
N CYS A 87 2.36 -12.69 10.30
CA CYS A 87 2.50 -13.39 9.01
C CYS A 87 1.73 -14.72 8.85
N ASN A 88 1.59 -15.52 9.89
CA ASN A 88 0.94 -16.84 9.87
C ASN A 88 -0.37 -16.90 10.69
N ASN A 89 -0.77 -15.80 11.30
CA ASN A 89 -1.99 -15.72 12.10
C ASN A 89 -3.05 -14.82 11.44
N ILE A 90 -3.90 -15.44 10.62
CA ILE A 90 -4.94 -14.71 9.87
C ILE A 90 -5.92 -13.97 10.81
N LYS A 91 -6.26 -14.56 11.96
CA LYS A 91 -7.19 -13.94 12.93
C LYS A 91 -6.57 -12.65 13.51
N LEU A 92 -5.31 -12.71 13.93
CA LEU A 92 -4.58 -11.54 14.42
C LEU A 92 -4.45 -10.47 13.31
N ALA A 93 -4.07 -10.88 12.11
CA ALA A 93 -3.91 -9.99 10.98
C ALA A 93 -5.21 -9.25 10.61
N LYS A 94 -6.35 -9.96 10.62
CA LYS A 94 -7.67 -9.34 10.41
C LYS A 94 -8.04 -8.36 11.52
N ALA A 95 -7.75 -8.70 12.77
CA ALA A 95 -8.00 -7.79 13.89
C ALA A 95 -7.14 -6.52 13.78
N ALA A 96 -5.87 -6.66 13.42
CA ALA A 96 -4.95 -5.56 13.19
C ALA A 96 -5.42 -4.66 12.04
N ALA A 97 -5.85 -5.25 10.90
CA ALA A 97 -6.38 -4.50 9.75
C ALA A 97 -7.62 -3.68 10.13
N LYS A 98 -8.59 -4.31 10.80
CA LYS A 98 -9.80 -3.61 11.27
C LYS A 98 -9.48 -2.49 12.25
N LYS A 99 -8.52 -2.71 13.15
CA LYS A 99 -8.09 -1.68 14.11
C LYS A 99 -7.59 -0.43 13.38
N ILE A 100 -6.64 -0.56 12.46
CA ILE A 100 -6.06 0.60 11.76
C ILE A 100 -7.08 1.32 10.86
N ILE A 101 -8.03 0.59 10.27
CA ILE A 101 -9.14 1.19 9.50
C ILE A 101 -10.06 1.98 10.44
N ASN A 102 -10.41 1.44 11.60
CA ASN A 102 -11.21 2.14 12.61
C ASN A 102 -10.50 3.38 13.18
N GLU A 103 -9.17 3.41 13.18
CA GLU A 103 -8.37 4.59 13.51
C GLU A 103 -8.33 5.63 12.36
N GLY A 104 -8.98 5.31 11.25
CA GLY A 104 -9.17 6.20 10.10
C GLY A 104 -8.16 6.03 8.98
N ALA A 105 -7.41 4.92 8.90
CA ALA A 105 -6.54 4.66 7.77
C ALA A 105 -7.35 4.53 6.48
N SER A 106 -7.02 5.34 5.47
CA SER A 106 -7.64 5.37 4.15
C SER A 106 -6.92 4.49 3.12
N ALA A 107 -5.69 4.06 3.44
CA ALA A 107 -4.89 3.14 2.65
C ALA A 107 -4.03 2.26 3.54
N ILE A 108 -3.63 1.09 3.03
CA ILE A 108 -2.79 0.12 3.73
C ILE A 108 -1.58 -0.26 2.88
N ILE A 109 -0.38 -0.15 3.43
CA ILE A 109 0.82 -0.81 2.93
C ILE A 109 0.97 -2.14 3.66
N GLY A 110 0.84 -3.25 2.93
CA GLY A 110 0.80 -4.60 3.51
C GLY A 110 -0.13 -5.52 2.71
N ALA A 111 -0.32 -6.78 3.09
CA ALA A 111 0.58 -7.49 3.98
C ALA A 111 1.76 -8.09 3.21
N ALA A 112 2.79 -8.59 3.93
CA ALA A 112 3.95 -9.20 3.27
C ALA A 112 3.71 -10.68 2.91
N CYS A 113 2.85 -11.38 3.62
CA CYS A 113 2.65 -12.82 3.49
C CYS A 113 1.42 -13.16 2.65
N PRO A 114 1.55 -13.98 1.59
CA PRO A 114 0.50 -14.20 0.59
C PRO A 114 -0.86 -14.58 1.17
N ASN A 115 -0.88 -15.56 2.07
CA ASN A 115 -2.15 -16.01 2.68
C ASN A 115 -2.82 -14.90 3.51
N VAL A 116 -2.03 -14.11 4.22
CA VAL A 116 -2.54 -12.96 4.98
C VAL A 116 -3.02 -11.87 4.02
N THR A 117 -2.24 -11.52 2.99
CA THR A 117 -2.61 -10.52 2.00
C THR A 117 -3.96 -10.83 1.35
N ILE A 118 -4.13 -12.05 0.86
CA ILE A 118 -5.37 -12.48 0.19
C ILE A 118 -6.58 -12.43 1.12
N ASN A 119 -6.43 -12.90 2.37
CA ASN A 119 -7.54 -12.90 3.33
C ASN A 119 -7.95 -11.46 3.73
N ILE A 120 -6.97 -10.58 3.98
CA ILE A 120 -7.26 -9.18 4.30
C ILE A 120 -7.89 -8.47 3.10
N ALA A 121 -7.36 -8.69 1.89
CA ALA A 121 -7.91 -8.12 0.68
C ALA A 121 -9.38 -8.50 0.49
N LYS A 122 -9.70 -9.79 0.50
CA LYS A 122 -11.05 -10.30 0.24
C LYS A 122 -12.07 -9.92 1.31
N GLU A 123 -11.67 -9.96 2.57
CA GLU A 123 -12.63 -9.90 3.66
C GLU A 123 -12.70 -8.53 4.34
N ILE A 124 -11.73 -7.66 4.05
CA ILE A 124 -11.64 -6.36 4.73
C ILE A 124 -11.45 -5.24 3.72
N THR A 125 -10.30 -5.14 3.05
CA THR A 125 -9.97 -3.92 2.30
C THR A 125 -10.83 -3.71 1.06
N ILE A 126 -11.18 -4.76 0.32
CA ILE A 126 -12.09 -4.65 -0.84
C ILE A 126 -13.51 -4.28 -0.41
N PRO A 127 -14.15 -4.96 0.58
CA PRO A 127 -15.46 -4.57 1.07
C PRO A 127 -15.52 -3.14 1.64
N GLU A 128 -14.49 -2.73 2.38
CA GLU A 128 -14.38 -1.40 2.99
C GLU A 128 -13.88 -0.33 2.01
N LYS A 129 -13.59 -0.70 0.75
CA LYS A 129 -13.06 0.17 -0.30
C LYS A 129 -11.74 0.84 0.08
N ILE A 130 -10.88 0.15 0.80
CA ILE A 130 -9.56 0.61 1.23
C ILE A 130 -8.51 0.17 0.20
N LEU A 131 -7.73 1.12 -0.28
CA LEU A 131 -6.56 0.84 -1.12
C LEU A 131 -5.52 0.04 -0.33
N MET A 132 -4.98 -1.03 -0.94
CA MET A 132 -3.94 -1.85 -0.31
C MET A 132 -2.81 -2.14 -1.29
N ILE A 133 -1.56 -1.91 -0.85
CA ILE A 133 -0.36 -2.17 -1.64
C ILE A 133 0.52 -3.15 -0.88
N SER A 134 0.66 -4.38 -1.38
CA SER A 134 1.58 -5.36 -0.79
C SER A 134 3.01 -5.16 -1.26
N PRO A 135 4.00 -5.01 -0.35
CA PRO A 135 5.40 -4.88 -0.72
C PRO A 135 6.06 -6.22 -1.10
N ALA A 136 5.48 -7.37 -0.78
CA ALA A 136 6.17 -8.65 -0.88
C ALA A 136 5.32 -9.84 -1.36
N ASP A 137 4.01 -9.68 -1.58
CA ASP A 137 3.18 -10.80 -2.03
C ASP A 137 3.45 -11.16 -3.49
N THR A 138 4.00 -12.34 -3.71
CA THR A 138 4.31 -12.91 -5.04
C THR A 138 3.28 -13.94 -5.51
N SER A 139 2.18 -14.14 -4.78
CA SER A 139 1.16 -15.14 -5.12
C SER A 139 0.46 -14.82 -6.45
N ASN A 140 0.08 -15.89 -7.17
CA ASN A 140 -0.66 -15.74 -8.41
C ASN A 140 -2.15 -15.48 -8.15
N GLU A 141 -2.63 -15.85 -6.97
CA GLU A 141 -3.99 -15.59 -6.49
C GLU A 141 -4.28 -14.10 -6.44
N LEU A 142 -3.31 -13.29 -6.03
CA LEU A 142 -3.45 -11.83 -6.00
C LEU A 142 -3.70 -11.25 -7.40
N THR A 143 -3.06 -11.81 -8.43
CA THR A 143 -3.26 -11.39 -9.83
C THR A 143 -4.67 -11.70 -10.37
N LYS A 144 -5.32 -12.73 -9.81
CA LYS A 144 -6.65 -13.19 -10.23
C LYS A 144 -7.78 -12.64 -9.36
N LEU A 145 -7.44 -11.86 -8.36
CA LEU A 145 -8.41 -11.31 -7.43
C LEU A 145 -9.30 -10.28 -8.13
N LYS A 146 -10.60 -10.38 -7.93
CA LYS A 146 -11.54 -9.33 -8.33
C LYS A 146 -11.51 -8.23 -7.27
N ASP A 147 -10.67 -7.24 -7.47
CA ASP A 147 -10.30 -6.25 -6.47
C ASP A 147 -10.83 -4.84 -6.73
N ASN A 148 -11.55 -4.65 -7.85
CA ASN A 148 -12.07 -3.35 -8.27
C ASN A 148 -10.99 -2.25 -8.38
N GLY A 149 -9.74 -2.63 -8.64
CA GLY A 149 -8.61 -1.70 -8.72
C GLY A 149 -8.11 -1.21 -7.36
N LEU A 150 -8.38 -1.93 -6.29
CA LEU A 150 -7.99 -1.54 -4.93
C LEU A 150 -6.73 -2.25 -4.42
N ILE A 151 -6.29 -3.32 -5.08
CA ILE A 151 -5.17 -4.13 -4.58
C ILE A 151 -4.00 -4.09 -5.56
N PHE A 152 -2.86 -3.66 -5.05
CA PHE A 152 -1.61 -3.55 -5.80
C PHE A 152 -0.47 -4.30 -5.11
N ARG A 153 0.63 -4.48 -5.82
CA ARG A 153 1.89 -4.99 -5.26
C ARG A 153 3.09 -4.39 -5.99
N THR A 154 4.21 -4.30 -5.29
CA THR A 154 5.47 -3.80 -5.85
C THR A 154 6.37 -4.92 -6.38
N THR A 155 6.07 -6.18 -6.04
CA THR A 155 6.83 -7.37 -6.46
C THR A 155 6.14 -8.09 -7.63
N PRO A 156 6.86 -8.70 -8.57
CA PRO A 156 6.26 -9.52 -9.61
C PRO A 156 5.61 -10.79 -9.02
N SER A 157 4.63 -11.36 -9.73
CA SER A 157 4.12 -12.69 -9.39
C SER A 157 5.17 -13.76 -9.67
N LYS A 158 5.04 -14.93 -9.03
CA LYS A 158 5.91 -16.07 -9.30
C LYS A 158 5.88 -16.50 -10.77
N ILE A 159 4.73 -16.46 -11.42
CA ILE A 159 4.61 -16.73 -12.86
C ILE A 159 5.42 -15.70 -13.65
N ARG A 160 5.27 -14.40 -13.36
CA ARG A 160 6.02 -13.36 -14.06
C ARG A 160 7.52 -13.47 -13.81
N GLY A 161 7.93 -13.74 -12.57
CA GLY A 161 9.33 -13.99 -12.23
C GLY A 161 9.92 -15.18 -13.00
N SER A 162 9.15 -16.25 -13.14
CA SER A 162 9.56 -17.43 -13.94
C SER A 162 9.72 -17.11 -15.42
N GLN A 163 8.82 -16.31 -16.00
CA GLN A 163 8.92 -15.86 -17.39
C GLN A 163 10.18 -15.02 -17.62
N ILE A 164 10.43 -14.02 -16.74
CA ILE A 164 11.64 -13.19 -16.83
C ILE A 164 12.91 -14.04 -16.74
N LEU A 165 12.92 -15.04 -15.85
CA LEU A 165 14.06 -15.94 -15.71
C LEU A 165 14.25 -16.82 -16.97
N ALA A 166 13.15 -17.25 -17.61
CA ALA A 166 13.20 -17.97 -18.88
C ALA A 166 13.72 -17.08 -20.02
N ASP A 167 13.25 -15.84 -20.11
CA ASP A 167 13.73 -14.84 -21.07
C ASP A 167 15.26 -14.65 -20.94
N ILE A 168 15.76 -14.45 -19.71
CA ILE A 168 17.21 -14.32 -19.43
C ILE A 168 17.97 -15.59 -19.85
N THR A 169 17.40 -16.77 -19.60
CA THR A 169 18.02 -18.05 -19.96
C THR A 169 18.13 -18.17 -21.48
N LYS A 170 17.10 -17.77 -22.21
CA LYS A 170 17.07 -17.72 -23.67
C LYS A 170 18.10 -16.74 -24.23
N ASP A 171 18.13 -15.51 -23.72
CA ASP A 171 19.04 -14.46 -24.19
C ASP A 171 20.51 -14.83 -24.02
N ARG A 172 20.80 -15.65 -23.00
CA ARG A 172 22.13 -16.24 -22.79
C ARG A 172 22.45 -17.44 -23.71
N GLY A 173 21.54 -17.82 -24.58
CA GLY A 173 21.71 -18.93 -25.51
C GLY A 173 21.70 -20.34 -24.88
N ILE A 174 21.25 -20.46 -23.63
CA ILE A 174 21.21 -21.73 -22.90
C ILE A 174 20.07 -22.58 -23.46
N LYS A 175 20.38 -23.83 -23.84
CA LYS A 175 19.42 -24.76 -24.44
C LYS A 175 18.96 -25.87 -23.51
N LYS A 176 19.66 -26.08 -22.39
CA LYS A 176 19.37 -27.15 -21.45
C LYS A 176 19.76 -26.72 -20.03
N ILE A 177 18.86 -26.96 -19.07
CA ILE A 177 19.09 -26.62 -17.66
C ILE A 177 18.74 -27.79 -16.73
N ALA A 178 19.23 -27.69 -15.50
CA ALA A 178 18.75 -28.46 -14.36
C ALA A 178 18.17 -27.49 -13.32
N ILE A 179 17.05 -27.85 -12.69
CA ILE A 179 16.39 -27.07 -11.67
C ILE A 179 16.49 -27.80 -10.33
N SER A 180 17.05 -27.18 -9.31
CA SER A 180 16.97 -27.64 -7.93
C SER A 180 16.10 -26.74 -7.13
N TYR A 181 15.19 -27.26 -6.30
CA TYR A 181 14.26 -26.49 -5.51
C TYR A 181 14.14 -27.02 -4.06
N SER A 182 13.87 -26.13 -3.10
CA SER A 182 13.64 -26.55 -1.72
C SER A 182 12.39 -27.43 -1.59
N SER A 183 12.49 -28.52 -0.79
CA SER A 183 11.46 -29.57 -0.62
C SER A 183 10.18 -29.07 0.04
N ASN A 184 9.47 -28.13 -0.58
CA ASN A 184 8.13 -27.73 -0.17
C ASN A 184 7.24 -27.40 -1.37
N LYS A 185 5.95 -27.43 -1.16
CA LYS A 185 4.91 -27.22 -2.20
C LYS A 185 5.07 -25.90 -2.95
N ILE A 186 5.50 -24.84 -2.26
CA ILE A 186 5.60 -23.49 -2.82
C ILE A 186 6.75 -23.40 -3.82
N TYR A 187 7.94 -23.90 -3.45
CA TYR A 187 9.11 -23.88 -4.35
C TYR A 187 9.01 -24.89 -5.47
N LYS A 188 8.38 -26.05 -5.23
CA LYS A 188 8.04 -26.99 -6.30
C LYS A 188 7.20 -26.31 -7.38
N LYS A 189 6.14 -25.60 -6.97
CA LYS A 189 5.26 -24.88 -7.89
C LYS A 189 6.00 -23.78 -8.67
N PHE A 190 6.95 -23.11 -8.04
CA PHE A 190 7.79 -22.12 -8.72
C PHE A 190 8.74 -22.74 -9.74
N ALA A 191 9.35 -23.90 -9.42
CA ALA A 191 10.17 -24.67 -10.36
C ALA A 191 9.35 -25.15 -11.57
N GLU A 192 8.11 -25.61 -11.34
CA GLU A 192 7.18 -25.99 -12.41
C GLU A 192 6.86 -24.78 -13.33
N PHE A 193 6.52 -23.61 -12.79
CA PHE A 193 6.29 -22.41 -13.59
C PHE A 193 7.50 -21.98 -14.41
N TYR A 194 8.71 -22.17 -13.87
CA TYR A 194 9.93 -21.86 -14.60
C TYR A 194 10.17 -22.90 -15.74
N SER A 195 9.99 -24.19 -15.47
CA SER A 195 10.08 -25.25 -16.50
C SER A 195 9.06 -25.00 -17.63
N ASP A 196 7.79 -24.71 -17.29
CA ASP A 196 6.74 -24.40 -18.26
C ASP A 196 7.06 -23.14 -19.11
N ALA A 197 7.75 -22.16 -18.52
CA ALA A 197 8.18 -20.98 -19.26
C ALA A 197 9.34 -21.27 -20.22
N LEU A 198 10.28 -22.11 -19.82
CA LEU A 198 11.39 -22.54 -20.65
C LEU A 198 10.95 -23.42 -21.84
N ASP A 199 9.97 -24.29 -21.64
CA ASP A 199 9.42 -25.16 -22.69
C ASP A 199 8.82 -24.34 -23.85
N LYS A 200 8.26 -23.17 -23.60
CA LYS A 200 7.75 -22.24 -24.63
C LYS A 200 8.85 -21.73 -25.56
N ASP A 201 10.08 -21.66 -25.08
CA ASP A 201 11.26 -21.25 -25.83
C ASP A 201 12.12 -22.42 -26.29
N ASN A 202 11.62 -23.67 -26.21
CA ASN A 202 12.32 -24.92 -26.56
C ASN A 202 13.60 -25.09 -25.76
N ILE A 203 13.65 -24.63 -24.51
CA ILE A 203 14.78 -24.86 -23.61
C ILE A 203 14.45 -26.05 -22.70
N LYS A 204 15.23 -27.09 -22.80
CA LYS A 204 14.95 -28.36 -22.12
C LYS A 204 15.32 -28.30 -20.63
N THR A 205 14.34 -28.55 -19.74
CA THR A 205 14.62 -28.92 -18.36
C THR A 205 15.00 -30.40 -18.29
N SER A 206 16.28 -30.68 -18.07
CA SER A 206 16.78 -32.06 -18.05
C SER A 206 16.57 -32.76 -16.72
N ILE A 207 16.63 -32.05 -15.65
CA ILE A 207 16.49 -32.54 -14.27
C ILE A 207 15.74 -31.49 -13.46
N MET A 208 14.79 -31.93 -12.64
CA MET A 208 14.09 -31.08 -11.65
C MET A 208 13.99 -31.87 -10.34
N LEU A 209 14.81 -31.50 -9.35
CA LEU A 209 14.96 -32.26 -8.10
C LEU A 209 14.75 -31.39 -6.87
N PRO A 210 14.06 -31.92 -5.85
CA PRO A 210 14.01 -31.27 -4.54
C PRO A 210 15.34 -31.44 -3.79
N HIS A 211 15.69 -30.46 -2.99
CA HIS A 211 16.74 -30.55 -1.96
C HIS A 211 16.21 -30.17 -0.59
N ASN A 212 16.78 -30.73 0.45
CA ASN A 212 16.48 -30.35 1.84
C ASN A 212 17.45 -29.26 2.32
N LYS A 213 17.07 -28.52 3.34
CA LYS A 213 17.91 -27.42 3.88
C LYS A 213 19.32 -27.85 4.35
N ASN A 214 19.53 -29.15 4.56
CA ASN A 214 20.75 -29.72 5.13
C ASN A 214 21.51 -30.65 4.15
N THR A 215 21.25 -30.57 2.86
CA THR A 215 21.98 -31.31 1.82
C THR A 215 22.67 -30.37 0.85
#